data_75ab602cfdb2a697a68b113b3030c80f
#
_entry.id   75ab602cfdb2a697a68b113b3030c80f
#
_cell.length_a   1.000
_cell.length_b   1.000
_cell.length_c   1.000
_cell.angle_alpha   90.00
_cell.angle_beta   90.00
_cell.angle_gamma   90.00
#
_symmetry.space_group_name_H-M   'P 1'
#
loop_
_entity.id
_entity.type
_entity.pdbx_description
1 polymer ?
#
loop_
_entity_poly.entity_id
_entity_poly.type
_entity_poly.pdbx_seq_one_letter_code
_entity_poly.pdbx_strand_id
1 'polypeptide(L)'
;MRKLYILFFSLTFSLSVYSQDGLTDRAKKISDEMTMVLSLDEETSEKIYHIQLKRFIDAQRIRTSYNYDKPMMRAELKKLQNRLWGKLNAVLGEDKMKSWSAHKKSI
;
A
#
# COMPACT_ATOMS: atom_id res chain seq x y z
N MET A 1 34.47 -0.39 -21.65
CA MET A 1 33.41 0.62 -21.79
C MET A 1 32.03 0.05 -21.62
N ARG A 2 31.72 -1.10 -22.19
CA ARG A 2 30.40 -1.73 -21.99
C ARG A 2 30.09 -2.06 -20.55
N LYS A 3 31.09 -2.53 -19.78
CA LYS A 3 30.91 -2.86 -18.37
C LYS A 3 30.62 -1.62 -17.52
N LEU A 4 31.21 -0.48 -17.85
CA LEU A 4 30.96 0.78 -17.17
C LEU A 4 29.55 1.29 -17.43
N TYR A 5 29.05 1.14 -18.64
CA TYR A 5 27.70 1.51 -19.02
C TYR A 5 26.66 0.69 -18.27
N ILE A 6 26.87 -0.61 -18.21
CA ILE A 6 25.97 -1.53 -17.53
C ILE A 6 25.94 -1.26 -16.03
N LEU A 7 27.10 -0.97 -15.43
CA LEU A 7 27.20 -0.63 -14.01
C LEU A 7 26.48 0.67 -13.68
N PHE A 8 26.61 1.67 -14.52
CA PHE A 8 25.94 2.96 -14.31
C PHE A 8 24.44 2.84 -14.43
N PHE A 9 23.96 2.11 -15.43
CA PHE A 9 22.55 1.85 -15.63
C PHE A 9 21.97 1.03 -14.48
N SER A 10 22.73 0.06 -14.02
CA SER A 10 22.34 -0.79 -12.88
C SER A 10 22.21 0.02 -11.59
N LEU A 11 23.09 0.97 -11.36
CA LEU A 11 23.04 1.82 -10.18
C LEU A 11 21.79 2.71 -10.17
N THR A 12 21.45 3.30 -11.30
CA THR A 12 20.27 4.15 -11.44
C THR A 12 19.00 3.33 -11.21
N PHE A 13 18.96 2.15 -11.77
CA PHE A 13 17.84 1.22 -11.60
C PHE A 13 17.70 0.78 -10.15
N SER A 14 18.81 0.51 -9.47
CA SER A 14 18.81 0.11 -8.07
C SER A 14 18.22 1.18 -7.15
N LEU A 15 18.49 2.44 -7.41
CA LEU A 15 17.93 3.53 -6.63
C LEU A 15 16.41 3.63 -6.77
N SER A 16 15.90 3.45 -7.98
CA SER A 16 14.47 3.45 -8.24
C SER A 16 13.78 2.26 -7.55
N VAL A 17 14.38 1.07 -7.63
CA VAL A 17 13.87 -0.14 -7.01
C VAL A 17 13.88 0.00 -5.48
N TYR A 18 14.92 0.58 -4.91
CA TYR A 18 15.01 0.79 -3.46
C TYR A 18 13.88 1.66 -2.93
N SER A 19 13.57 2.75 -3.63
CA SER A 19 12.47 3.64 -3.25
C SER A 19 11.11 2.93 -3.30
N GLN A 20 10.92 2.07 -4.29
CA GLN A 20 9.69 1.31 -4.50
C GLN A 20 9.57 0.13 -3.53
N ASP A 21 10.69 -0.49 -3.17
CA ASP A 21 10.71 -1.65 -2.27
C ASP A 21 10.13 -1.34 -0.90
N GLY A 22 10.33 -0.13 -0.37
CA GLY A 22 9.77 0.27 0.90
C GLY A 22 8.25 0.22 0.91
N LEU A 23 7.61 0.65 -0.20
CA LEU A 23 6.16 0.64 -0.33
C LEU A 23 5.62 -0.78 -0.59
N THR A 24 6.31 -1.57 -1.40
CA THR A 24 5.93 -2.95 -1.66
C THR A 24 6.04 -3.80 -0.40
N ASP A 25 7.08 -3.60 0.40
CA ASP A 25 7.25 -4.31 1.68
C ASP A 25 6.10 -4.00 2.63
N ARG A 26 5.71 -2.74 2.74
CA ARG A 26 4.58 -2.33 3.60
C ARG A 26 3.27 -2.94 3.11
N ALA A 27 3.04 -2.91 1.80
CA ALA A 27 1.83 -3.50 1.21
C ALA A 27 1.79 -5.01 1.43
N LYS A 28 2.93 -5.69 1.25
CA LYS A 28 3.02 -7.13 1.47
C LYS A 28 2.76 -7.48 2.93
N LYS A 29 3.35 -6.74 3.85
CA LYS A 29 3.19 -6.97 5.29
C LYS A 29 1.73 -6.90 5.71
N ILE A 30 1.01 -5.86 5.31
CA ILE A 30 -0.38 -5.69 5.69
C ILE A 30 -1.28 -6.71 4.99
N SER A 31 -1.02 -7.02 3.71
CA SER A 31 -1.83 -7.99 2.98
C SER A 31 -1.60 -9.41 3.52
N ASP A 32 -0.38 -9.75 3.93
CA ASP A 32 -0.09 -11.04 4.57
C ASP A 32 -0.81 -11.17 5.91
N GLU A 33 -0.84 -10.09 6.70
CA GLU A 33 -1.57 -10.07 7.97
C GLU A 33 -3.08 -10.25 7.74
N MET A 34 -3.64 -9.54 6.78
CA MET A 34 -5.05 -9.68 6.42
C MET A 34 -5.36 -11.10 5.93
N THR A 35 -4.47 -11.67 5.14
CA THR A 35 -4.62 -13.03 4.63
C THR A 35 -4.70 -14.03 5.78
N MET A 36 -3.82 -13.90 6.76
CA MET A 36 -3.78 -14.79 7.92
C MET A 36 -5.01 -14.61 8.80
N VAL A 37 -5.34 -13.37 9.13
CA VAL A 37 -6.46 -13.06 10.04
C VAL A 37 -7.80 -13.45 9.43
N LEU A 38 -7.98 -13.21 8.13
CA LEU A 38 -9.25 -13.39 7.44
C LEU A 38 -9.32 -14.68 6.64
N SER A 39 -8.28 -15.50 6.67
CA SER A 39 -8.20 -16.77 5.93
C SER A 39 -8.50 -16.59 4.45
N LEU A 40 -7.79 -15.66 3.82
CA LEU A 40 -7.99 -15.36 2.41
C LEU A 40 -7.29 -16.37 1.51
N ASP A 41 -7.89 -16.65 0.35
CA ASP A 41 -7.23 -17.46 -0.66
C ASP A 41 -6.18 -16.62 -1.40
N GLU A 42 -5.38 -17.29 -2.23
CA GLU A 42 -4.28 -16.65 -2.93
C GLU A 42 -4.73 -15.54 -3.88
N GLU A 43 -5.82 -15.78 -4.61
CA GLU A 43 -6.35 -14.80 -5.54
C GLU A 43 -6.83 -13.53 -4.82
N THR A 44 -7.55 -13.70 -3.73
CA THR A 44 -8.03 -12.58 -2.92
C THR A 44 -6.86 -11.85 -2.27
N SER A 45 -5.88 -12.58 -1.73
CA SER A 45 -4.68 -12.00 -1.14
C SER A 45 -3.94 -11.11 -2.12
N GLU A 46 -3.84 -11.53 -3.37
CA GLU A 46 -3.17 -10.75 -4.41
C GLU A 46 -3.92 -9.46 -4.70
N LYS A 47 -5.25 -9.53 -4.77
CA LYS A 47 -6.07 -8.32 -4.95
C LYS A 47 -5.88 -7.35 -3.79
N ILE A 48 -5.86 -7.84 -2.57
CA ILE A 48 -5.64 -7.01 -1.38
C ILE A 48 -4.25 -6.37 -1.42
N TYR A 49 -3.23 -7.13 -1.81
CA TYR A 49 -1.88 -6.59 -1.96
C TYR A 49 -1.86 -5.38 -2.91
N HIS A 50 -2.48 -5.50 -4.07
CA HIS A 50 -2.49 -4.41 -5.05
C HIS A 50 -3.28 -3.20 -4.55
N ILE A 51 -4.37 -3.43 -3.84
CA ILE A 51 -5.14 -2.35 -3.22
C ILE A 51 -4.29 -1.60 -2.19
N GLN A 52 -3.58 -2.33 -1.33
CA GLN A 52 -2.73 -1.73 -0.31
C GLN A 52 -1.53 -1.01 -0.92
N LEU A 53 -0.92 -1.58 -1.95
CA LEU A 53 0.21 -0.94 -2.62
C LEU A 53 -0.20 0.40 -3.21
N LYS A 54 -1.33 0.44 -3.91
CA LYS A 54 -1.84 1.69 -4.48
C LYS A 54 -2.13 2.72 -3.39
N ARG A 55 -2.68 2.30 -2.28
CA ARG A 55 -2.95 3.18 -1.14
C ARG A 55 -1.66 3.81 -0.61
N PHE A 56 -0.59 3.04 -0.47
CA PHE A 56 0.69 3.58 0.01
C PHE A 56 1.31 4.53 -1.00
N ILE A 57 1.23 4.22 -2.28
CA ILE A 57 1.72 5.10 -3.35
C ILE A 57 0.95 6.42 -3.34
N ASP A 58 -0.37 6.35 -3.27
CA ASP A 58 -1.23 7.54 -3.27
C ASP A 58 -1.00 8.39 -2.01
N ALA A 59 -0.81 7.75 -0.85
CA ALA A 59 -0.54 8.46 0.40
C ALA A 59 0.78 9.23 0.32
N GLN A 60 1.80 8.61 -0.24
CA GLN A 60 3.10 9.26 -0.40
C GLN A 60 2.99 10.49 -1.32
N ARG A 61 2.26 10.34 -2.42
CA ARG A 61 2.04 11.45 -3.35
C ARG A 61 1.30 12.60 -2.68
N ILE A 62 0.28 12.30 -1.89
CA ILE A 62 -0.49 13.31 -1.17
C ILE A 62 0.40 14.05 -0.16
N ARG A 63 1.20 13.32 0.61
CA ARG A 63 2.10 13.94 1.59
C ARG A 63 3.13 14.84 0.94
N THR A 64 3.64 14.44 -0.22
CA THR A 64 4.60 15.24 -0.96
C THR A 64 3.95 16.49 -1.57
N SER A 65 2.76 16.33 -2.16
CA SER A 65 2.07 17.41 -2.86
C SER A 65 1.53 18.48 -1.91
N TYR A 66 1.13 18.09 -0.70
CA TYR A 66 0.48 19.00 0.25
C TYR A 66 1.28 19.20 1.53
N ASN A 67 2.60 19.00 1.50
CA ASN A 67 3.41 19.14 2.71
C ASN A 67 3.42 20.57 3.27
N TYR A 68 3.16 21.56 2.43
CA TYR A 68 3.05 22.98 2.81
C TYR A 68 1.64 23.37 3.27
N ASP A 69 0.68 22.48 3.16
CA ASP A 69 -0.73 22.73 3.52
C ASP A 69 -1.26 21.54 4.31
N LYS A 70 -1.04 21.55 5.61
CA LYS A 70 -1.40 20.43 6.48
C LYS A 70 -2.90 20.14 6.52
N PRO A 71 -3.80 21.16 6.59
CA PRO A 71 -5.23 20.87 6.54
C PRO A 71 -5.66 20.18 5.25
N MET A 72 -5.14 20.61 4.11
CA MET A 72 -5.46 19.97 2.83
C MET A 72 -4.89 18.56 2.76
N MET A 73 -3.66 18.35 3.27
CA MET A 73 -3.07 17.01 3.32
C MET A 73 -3.94 16.05 4.10
N ARG A 74 -4.41 16.47 5.28
CA ARG A 74 -5.28 15.62 6.11
C ARG A 74 -6.60 15.32 5.41
N ALA A 75 -7.19 16.30 4.73
CA ALA A 75 -8.43 16.10 4.00
C ALA A 75 -8.27 15.09 2.87
N GLU A 76 -7.17 15.20 2.11
CA GLU A 76 -6.90 14.27 1.01
C GLU A 76 -6.59 12.86 1.51
N LEU A 77 -5.85 12.74 2.62
CA LEU A 77 -5.59 11.44 3.23
C LEU A 77 -6.86 10.78 3.75
N LYS A 78 -7.79 11.57 4.27
CA LYS A 78 -9.10 11.05 4.71
C LYS A 78 -9.91 10.52 3.55
N LYS A 79 -9.93 11.24 2.42
CA LYS A 79 -10.59 10.76 1.20
C LYS A 79 -9.98 9.46 0.71
N LEU A 80 -8.65 9.37 0.77
CA LEU A 80 -7.94 8.15 0.39
C LEU A 80 -8.34 6.99 1.29
N GLN A 81 -8.42 7.23 2.60
CA GLN A 81 -8.83 6.22 3.57
C GLN A 81 -10.24 5.70 3.29
N ASN A 82 -11.16 6.61 2.95
CA ASN A 82 -12.53 6.23 2.63
C ASN A 82 -12.59 5.40 1.34
N ARG A 83 -11.80 5.76 0.33
CA ARG A 83 -11.71 4.96 -0.91
C ARG A 83 -11.13 3.58 -0.64
N LEU A 84 -10.10 3.51 0.20
CA LEU A 84 -9.50 2.24 0.60
C LEU A 84 -10.53 1.32 1.23
N TRP A 85 -11.30 1.84 2.18
CA TRP A 85 -12.35 1.07 2.85
C TRP A 85 -13.35 0.51 1.85
N GLY A 86 -13.80 1.34 0.92
CA GLY A 86 -14.74 0.91 -0.12
C GLY A 86 -14.18 -0.19 -1.01
N LYS A 87 -12.92 -0.07 -1.42
CA LYS A 87 -12.27 -1.08 -2.26
C LYS A 87 -12.08 -2.39 -1.52
N LEU A 88 -11.65 -2.33 -0.28
CA LEU A 88 -11.48 -3.54 0.54
C LEU A 88 -12.82 -4.22 0.77
N ASN A 89 -13.85 -3.44 1.07
CA ASN A 89 -15.19 -3.98 1.29
C ASN A 89 -15.74 -4.66 0.03
N ALA A 90 -15.48 -4.09 -1.14
CA ALA A 90 -15.91 -4.68 -2.41
C ALA A 90 -15.29 -6.06 -2.66
N VAL A 91 -14.07 -6.28 -2.19
CA VAL A 91 -13.38 -7.56 -2.37
C VAL A 91 -13.71 -8.55 -1.25
N LEU A 92 -13.75 -8.08 0.00
CA LEU A 92 -13.84 -8.93 1.18
C LEU A 92 -15.28 -9.18 1.66
N GLY A 93 -16.14 -8.18 1.50
CA GLY A 93 -17.47 -8.22 2.06
C GLY A 93 -17.53 -7.73 3.49
N GLU A 94 -18.74 -7.49 3.96
CA GLU A 94 -18.99 -6.84 5.25
C GLU A 94 -18.45 -7.62 6.44
N ASP A 95 -18.64 -8.94 6.45
CA ASP A 95 -18.26 -9.78 7.59
C ASP A 95 -16.75 -9.78 7.78
N LYS A 96 -15.98 -9.94 6.70
CA LYS A 96 -14.52 -9.89 6.77
C LYS A 96 -14.01 -8.52 7.15
N MET A 97 -14.69 -7.46 6.68
CA MET A 97 -14.31 -6.10 7.06
C MET A 97 -14.53 -5.86 8.56
N LYS A 98 -15.59 -6.40 9.12
CA LYS A 98 -15.83 -6.34 10.58
C LYS A 98 -14.75 -7.08 11.35
N SER A 99 -14.38 -8.27 10.88
CA SER A 99 -13.31 -9.06 11.50
C SER A 99 -11.98 -8.34 11.45
N TRP A 100 -11.66 -7.74 10.33
CA TRP A 100 -10.42 -6.97 10.19
C TRP A 100 -10.40 -5.74 11.11
N SER A 101 -11.52 -5.03 11.19
CA SER A 101 -11.67 -3.89 12.07
C SER A 101 -11.48 -4.28 13.54
N ALA A 102 -12.08 -5.40 13.93
CA ALA A 102 -11.95 -5.93 15.29
C ALA A 102 -10.49 -6.31 15.61
N HIS A 103 -9.81 -6.94 14.65
CA HIS A 103 -8.39 -7.30 14.80
C HIS A 103 -7.53 -6.07 15.01
N LYS A 104 -7.74 -5.01 14.23
CA LYS A 104 -6.95 -3.77 14.36
C LYS A 104 -7.14 -3.11 15.72
N LYS A 105 -8.31 -3.23 16.31
CA LYS A 105 -8.60 -2.66 17.64
C LYS A 105 -7.96 -3.47 18.76
N SER A 106 -7.67 -4.76 18.53
CA SER A 106 -7.14 -5.66 19.56
C SER A 106 -5.63 -5.58 19.71
N ILE A 107 -4.92 -4.93 18.80
CA ILE A 107 -3.46 -4.82 18.84
C ILE A 107 -2.98 -3.46 19.32
#